data_6f7699b1d71cf7ff24cab18c19323668
#
_entry.id   6f7699b1d71cf7ff24cab18c19323668
#
_cell.length_a   1.000
_cell.length_b   1.000
_cell.length_c   1.000
_cell.angle_alpha   90.00
_cell.angle_beta   90.00
_cell.angle_gamma   90.00
#
_symmetry.space_group_name_H-M   'P 1'
#
loop_
_entity.id
_entity.type
_entity.pdbx_description
1 polymer ?
#
loop_
_entity_poly.entity_id
_entity_poly.type
_entity_poly.pdbx_seq_one_letter_code
_entity_poly.pdbx_strand_id
1 'polypeptide(L)'
;SNNLTKYQINSQVEINSQNHLTIFASGRNTINGTNIHTNFKLHQTKGNEWIILTAPDGTTVVDSVFVRPCLVNQSRGRKIDGINDWGVFTNPSPNNTNLNSLNGYVDRPQFSYEPGSYNNPIILEISCPNPNTNIYYTLNGDTPNQFANIYTEPIIIDETTVVKAVSFEINDQGYHPSFIEFGTYFISEDFTLPIMSVSGNLIDNLIDDGNDNIEPWGTFEYYKNGVLADKATGEFNEHGNDSWGYPQRGFDYITRDQFGYNHAIKDELFRTKDRDKYQRLIIKCAANDNYPFAYGGSGAHIRDSYVQTLSQVADLRMDERSFEPCILFLNGEYW
;
A
#
# COMPACT_ATOMS: atom_id res chain seq x y z
N SER A 1 -10.27 -19.04 3.19
CA SER A 1 -10.11 -20.51 3.20
C SER A 1 -11.38 -21.12 3.76
N ASN A 2 -11.91 -22.16 3.12
CA ASN A 2 -13.10 -22.88 3.58
C ASN A 2 -12.80 -23.84 4.77
N ASN A 3 -11.66 -23.66 5.43
CA ASN A 3 -11.24 -24.51 6.55
C ASN A 3 -11.70 -23.89 7.87
N LEU A 4 -12.79 -24.41 8.43
CA LEU A 4 -13.39 -23.98 9.70
C LEU A 4 -12.55 -24.41 10.94
N THR A 5 -11.58 -25.30 10.75
CA THR A 5 -10.70 -25.82 11.82
C THR A 5 -9.24 -25.41 11.64
N LYS A 6 -9.00 -24.27 10.97
CA LYS A 6 -7.66 -23.79 10.62
C LYS A 6 -6.73 -23.55 11.83
N TYR A 7 -7.30 -23.14 12.94
CA TYR A 7 -6.59 -22.94 14.22
C TYR A 7 -7.47 -23.36 15.38
N GLN A 8 -6.94 -24.18 16.27
CA GLN A 8 -7.65 -24.62 17.48
C GLN A 8 -7.15 -23.84 18.69
N ILE A 9 -8.08 -23.18 19.40
CA ILE A 9 -7.78 -22.55 20.70
C ILE A 9 -7.72 -23.68 21.73
N ASN A 10 -6.65 -23.66 22.54
CA ASN A 10 -6.46 -24.67 23.60
C ASN A 10 -7.61 -24.63 24.61
N SER A 11 -8.06 -25.79 25.07
CA SER A 11 -9.12 -25.97 26.08
C SER A 11 -8.80 -25.34 27.44
N GLN A 12 -7.55 -24.94 27.70
CA GLN A 12 -7.15 -24.25 28.94
C GLN A 12 -7.37 -22.74 28.88
N VAL A 13 -7.82 -22.18 27.72
CA VAL A 13 -8.11 -20.78 27.58
C VAL A 13 -9.57 -20.54 27.96
N GLU A 14 -9.79 -19.75 29.01
CA GLU A 14 -11.11 -19.37 29.50
C GLU A 14 -11.33 -17.87 29.32
N ILE A 15 -12.56 -17.50 28.96
CA ILE A 15 -13.02 -16.13 28.94
C ILE A 15 -14.15 -16.01 29.98
N ASN A 16 -13.92 -15.22 31.00
CA ASN A 16 -14.97 -14.91 31.99
C ASN A 16 -16.09 -14.11 31.37
N SER A 17 -17.28 -14.19 31.95
CA SER A 17 -18.43 -13.39 31.51
C SER A 17 -18.08 -11.91 31.42
N GLN A 18 -18.48 -11.25 30.33
CA GLN A 18 -18.20 -9.84 30.02
C GLN A 18 -16.72 -9.47 29.86
N ASN A 19 -15.83 -10.45 29.74
CA ASN A 19 -14.41 -10.21 29.47
C ASN A 19 -14.09 -10.41 27.98
N HIS A 20 -12.87 -9.96 27.62
CA HIS A 20 -12.34 -10.03 26.27
C HIS A 20 -11.06 -10.88 26.26
N LEU A 21 -10.77 -11.46 25.11
CA LEU A 21 -9.55 -12.21 24.84
C LEU A 21 -8.90 -11.72 23.56
N THR A 22 -7.65 -11.28 23.64
CA THR A 22 -6.90 -10.87 22.45
C THR A 22 -6.23 -12.06 21.77
N ILE A 23 -6.48 -12.20 20.48
CA ILE A 23 -5.87 -13.21 19.62
C ILE A 23 -5.10 -12.51 18.50
N PHE A 24 -3.79 -12.79 18.40
CA PHE A 24 -2.91 -12.19 17.39
C PHE A 24 -2.84 -13.06 16.14
N ALA A 25 -3.32 -12.56 15.02
CA ALA A 25 -3.19 -13.21 13.70
C ALA A 25 -1.77 -13.02 13.15
N SER A 26 -0.75 -13.55 13.85
CA SER A 26 0.67 -13.27 13.61
C SER A 26 1.41 -14.33 12.77
N GLY A 27 0.81 -15.48 12.56
CA GLY A 27 1.46 -16.63 11.92
C GLY A 27 2.50 -17.37 12.78
N ARG A 28 2.69 -16.99 14.05
CA ARG A 28 3.72 -17.57 14.94
C ARG A 28 3.36 -18.93 15.51
N ASN A 29 2.07 -19.26 15.56
CA ASN A 29 1.55 -20.53 16.09
C ASN A 29 2.04 -20.83 17.51
N THR A 30 1.92 -19.87 18.42
CA THR A 30 2.38 -20.01 19.83
C THR A 30 1.34 -19.50 20.81
N ILE A 31 1.29 -20.10 21.99
CA ILE A 31 0.50 -19.62 23.12
C ILE A 31 1.47 -19.40 24.28
N ASN A 32 1.46 -18.20 24.85
CA ASN A 32 2.25 -17.84 26.02
C ASN A 32 1.36 -17.11 27.03
N GLY A 33 0.89 -17.86 28.02
CA GLY A 33 -0.12 -17.39 28.97
C GLY A 33 -1.43 -17.04 28.23
N THR A 34 -1.89 -15.79 28.36
CA THR A 34 -3.09 -15.27 27.69
C THR A 34 -2.80 -14.76 26.27
N ASN A 35 -1.55 -14.71 25.82
CA ASN A 35 -1.17 -14.26 24.49
C ASN A 35 -1.28 -15.42 23.49
N ILE A 36 -2.32 -15.39 22.68
CA ILE A 36 -2.57 -16.38 21.65
C ILE A 36 -2.13 -15.83 20.29
N HIS A 37 -1.17 -16.52 19.66
CA HIS A 37 -0.69 -16.23 18.32
C HIS A 37 -1.10 -17.33 17.36
N THR A 38 -1.95 -17.03 16.39
CA THR A 38 -2.43 -18.01 15.41
C THR A 38 -1.32 -18.46 14.45
N ASN A 39 -1.59 -19.54 13.71
CA ASN A 39 -0.74 -20.05 12.63
C ASN A 39 -0.98 -19.34 11.27
N PHE A 40 -1.78 -18.26 11.25
CA PHE A 40 -2.12 -17.50 10.05
C PHE A 40 -2.00 -16.01 10.30
N LYS A 41 -1.93 -15.24 9.21
CA LYS A 41 -2.05 -13.78 9.16
C LYS A 41 -3.34 -13.40 8.44
N LEU A 42 -3.79 -12.16 8.62
CA LEU A 42 -4.92 -11.56 7.92
C LEU A 42 -4.39 -10.49 6.95
N HIS A 43 -5.07 -10.36 5.82
CA HIS A 43 -4.84 -9.30 4.85
C HIS A 43 -6.16 -8.56 4.60
N GLN A 44 -6.20 -7.26 4.87
CA GLN A 44 -7.43 -6.47 4.80
C GLN A 44 -7.97 -6.32 3.36
N THR A 45 -7.12 -6.43 2.35
CA THR A 45 -7.44 -6.08 0.97
C THR A 45 -7.55 -7.27 0.01
N LYS A 46 -7.53 -8.49 0.52
CA LYS A 46 -7.75 -9.70 -0.32
C LYS A 46 -9.16 -9.83 -0.88
N GLY A 47 -10.14 -9.14 -0.29
CA GLY A 47 -11.53 -9.16 -0.75
C GLY A 47 -12.31 -10.45 -0.48
N ASN A 48 -11.72 -11.45 0.17
CA ASN A 48 -12.34 -12.75 0.45
C ASN A 48 -11.95 -13.36 1.81
N GLU A 49 -11.42 -12.57 2.73
CA GLU A 49 -11.03 -13.05 4.05
C GLU A 49 -12.15 -12.88 5.08
N TRP A 50 -12.35 -13.95 5.85
CA TRP A 50 -13.30 -14.01 6.95
C TRP A 50 -12.59 -14.44 8.22
N ILE A 51 -12.97 -13.84 9.35
CA ILE A 51 -12.68 -14.36 10.68
C ILE A 51 -13.92 -15.12 11.11
N ILE A 52 -13.76 -16.41 11.41
CA ILE A 52 -14.86 -17.31 11.77
C ILE A 52 -14.53 -17.95 13.10
N LEU A 53 -15.46 -17.86 14.06
CA LEU A 53 -15.43 -18.60 15.31
C LEU A 53 -16.27 -19.86 15.15
N THR A 54 -15.64 -21.02 15.29
CA THR A 54 -16.29 -22.34 15.15
C THR A 54 -16.40 -23.00 16.52
N ALA A 55 -17.52 -23.66 16.77
CA ALA A 55 -17.73 -24.44 17.98
C ALA A 55 -16.76 -25.66 18.05
N PRO A 56 -16.62 -26.31 19.21
CA PRO A 56 -15.72 -27.46 19.38
C PRO A 56 -16.01 -28.66 18.46
N ASP A 57 -17.21 -28.76 17.88
CA ASP A 57 -17.58 -29.77 16.90
C ASP A 57 -16.88 -29.61 15.54
N GLY A 58 -16.21 -28.45 15.32
CA GLY A 58 -15.46 -28.14 14.11
C GLY A 58 -16.34 -27.79 12.88
N THR A 59 -17.67 -27.72 13.05
CA THR A 59 -18.63 -27.51 11.96
C THR A 59 -19.61 -26.37 12.21
N THR A 60 -20.03 -26.15 13.45
CA THR A 60 -21.00 -25.11 13.82
C THR A 60 -20.32 -23.75 13.88
N VAL A 61 -20.73 -22.81 13.02
CA VAL A 61 -20.26 -21.44 13.08
C VAL A 61 -20.98 -20.69 14.17
N VAL A 62 -20.25 -20.20 15.15
CA VAL A 62 -20.76 -19.42 16.30
C VAL A 62 -20.86 -17.95 15.92
N ASP A 63 -19.82 -17.40 15.26
CA ASP A 63 -19.79 -16.02 14.82
C ASP A 63 -18.85 -15.88 13.60
N SER A 64 -19.08 -14.85 12.80
CA SER A 64 -18.23 -14.56 11.66
C SER A 64 -18.22 -13.09 11.29
N VAL A 65 -17.09 -12.61 10.78
CA VAL A 65 -16.95 -11.26 10.25
C VAL A 65 -16.09 -11.25 9.00
N PHE A 66 -16.53 -10.50 8.00
CA PHE A 66 -15.75 -10.24 6.81
C PHE A 66 -14.68 -9.19 7.11
N VAL A 67 -13.41 -9.48 6.76
CA VAL A 67 -12.29 -8.57 6.94
C VAL A 67 -12.40 -7.44 5.91
N ARG A 68 -12.41 -6.21 6.40
CA ARG A 68 -12.46 -5.00 5.57
C ARG A 68 -11.27 -4.10 5.90
N PRO A 69 -10.82 -3.27 4.96
CA PRO A 69 -9.78 -2.29 5.20
C PRO A 69 -10.10 -1.37 6.38
N CYS A 70 -9.06 -1.07 7.15
CA CYS A 70 -9.07 -0.13 8.25
C CYS A 70 -7.75 0.63 8.22
N LEU A 71 -7.79 1.93 8.46
CA LEU A 71 -6.58 2.76 8.49
C LEU A 71 -5.67 2.38 9.66
N VAL A 72 -4.40 2.72 9.52
CA VAL A 72 -3.39 2.58 10.59
C VAL A 72 -3.89 3.18 11.90
N ASN A 73 -3.63 2.48 13.01
CA ASN A 73 -4.05 2.87 14.36
C ASN A 73 -5.56 2.98 14.56
N GLN A 74 -6.36 2.45 13.64
CA GLN A 74 -7.80 2.33 13.80
C GLN A 74 -8.20 0.86 13.93
N SER A 75 -9.40 0.60 14.40
CA SER A 75 -9.96 -0.73 14.48
C SER A 75 -11.39 -0.78 13.98
N ARG A 76 -11.82 -1.95 13.56
CA ARG A 76 -13.21 -2.25 13.23
C ARG A 76 -13.75 -3.25 14.23
N GLY A 77 -14.91 -2.96 14.79
CA GLY A 77 -15.52 -3.79 15.81
C GLY A 77 -17.04 -3.59 15.86
N ARG A 78 -17.69 -4.39 16.68
CA ARG A 78 -19.11 -4.19 17.01
C ARG A 78 -19.24 -2.91 17.82
N LYS A 79 -20.23 -2.07 17.49
CA LYS A 79 -20.49 -0.81 18.22
C LYS A 79 -20.95 -1.09 19.65
N ILE A 80 -21.70 -2.17 19.81
CA ILE A 80 -22.14 -2.73 21.12
C ILE A 80 -21.80 -4.21 21.11
N ASP A 81 -21.18 -4.68 22.18
CA ASP A 81 -20.80 -6.08 22.32
C ASP A 81 -22.01 -7.01 22.12
N GLY A 82 -21.82 -8.06 21.35
CA GLY A 82 -22.86 -9.03 21.01
C GLY A 82 -23.87 -8.59 19.94
N ILE A 83 -23.92 -7.31 19.55
CA ILE A 83 -24.85 -6.82 18.52
C ILE A 83 -24.17 -6.84 17.15
N ASN A 84 -24.90 -7.25 16.11
CA ASN A 84 -24.35 -7.28 14.74
C ASN A 84 -24.46 -5.90 14.06
N ASP A 85 -23.99 -4.86 14.72
CA ASP A 85 -23.80 -3.51 14.19
C ASP A 85 -22.33 -3.12 14.33
N TRP A 86 -21.68 -2.84 13.20
CA TRP A 86 -20.25 -2.67 13.09
C TRP A 86 -19.88 -1.22 12.78
N GLY A 87 -18.81 -0.75 13.43
CA GLY A 87 -18.25 0.57 13.22
C GLY A 87 -16.72 0.55 13.13
N VAL A 88 -16.17 1.73 12.91
CA VAL A 88 -14.73 2.01 12.92
C VAL A 88 -14.42 2.87 14.14
N PHE A 89 -13.31 2.58 14.79
CA PHE A 89 -12.86 3.25 16.01
C PHE A 89 -11.50 3.89 15.78
N THR A 90 -11.40 5.20 15.99
CA THR A 90 -10.12 5.94 15.96
C THR A 90 -9.20 5.56 17.11
N ASN A 91 -9.79 5.18 18.24
CA ASN A 91 -9.08 4.77 19.43
C ASN A 91 -9.39 3.29 19.71
N PRO A 92 -8.57 2.36 19.22
CA PRO A 92 -8.72 0.94 19.53
C PRO A 92 -8.71 0.66 21.04
N SER A 93 -9.60 -0.22 21.49
CA SER A 93 -9.76 -0.57 22.91
C SER A 93 -9.51 -2.07 23.15
N PRO A 94 -8.28 -2.60 22.93
CA PRO A 94 -8.01 -4.02 23.14
C PRO A 94 -8.30 -4.43 24.59
N ASN A 95 -8.98 -5.58 24.74
CA ASN A 95 -9.44 -6.12 26.03
C ASN A 95 -10.45 -5.25 26.80
N ASN A 96 -11.10 -4.31 26.13
CA ASN A 96 -12.14 -3.48 26.73
C ASN A 96 -13.34 -3.35 25.78
N THR A 97 -14.44 -2.89 26.32
CA THR A 97 -15.65 -2.56 25.55
C THR A 97 -15.38 -1.41 24.57
N ASN A 98 -15.90 -1.54 23.37
CA ASN A 98 -15.81 -0.53 22.34
C ASN A 98 -16.62 0.72 22.66
N LEU A 99 -16.05 1.91 22.42
CA LEU A 99 -16.71 3.21 22.66
C LEU A 99 -16.45 4.16 21.49
N ASN A 100 -17.42 5.04 21.19
CA ASN A 100 -17.26 6.13 20.23
C ASN A 100 -16.92 5.68 18.80
N SER A 101 -17.71 4.77 18.26
CA SER A 101 -17.58 4.33 16.86
C SER A 101 -18.10 5.33 15.87
N LEU A 102 -17.48 5.41 14.71
CA LEU A 102 -18.07 5.96 13.49
C LEU A 102 -18.65 4.84 12.61
N ASN A 103 -19.52 5.20 11.67
CA ASN A 103 -20.24 4.23 10.82
C ASN A 103 -19.32 3.51 9.82
N GLY A 104 -18.22 4.15 9.45
CA GLY A 104 -17.25 3.64 8.47
C GLY A 104 -16.43 4.78 7.87
N TYR A 105 -16.03 4.61 6.64
CA TYR A 105 -15.34 5.63 5.83
C TYR A 105 -16.30 6.17 4.78
N VAL A 106 -16.14 7.44 4.41
CA VAL A 106 -16.70 8.00 3.17
C VAL A 106 -16.15 7.21 2.00
N ASP A 107 -16.93 7.08 0.93
CA ASP A 107 -16.46 6.44 -0.29
C ASP A 107 -15.28 7.20 -0.91
N ARG A 108 -14.36 6.45 -1.50
CA ARG A 108 -13.19 6.99 -2.15
C ARG A 108 -13.60 7.84 -3.36
N PRO A 109 -12.93 8.99 -3.61
CA PRO A 109 -13.11 9.73 -4.85
C PRO A 109 -12.89 8.87 -6.09
N GLN A 110 -13.51 9.25 -7.18
CA GLN A 110 -13.39 8.62 -8.49
C GLN A 110 -12.92 9.66 -9.51
N PHE A 111 -11.95 9.28 -10.34
CA PHE A 111 -11.42 10.09 -11.40
C PHE A 111 -12.09 9.75 -12.73
N SER A 112 -12.36 10.76 -13.57
CA SER A 112 -12.99 10.57 -14.90
C SER A 112 -12.05 9.96 -15.93
N TYR A 113 -10.74 10.02 -15.70
CA TYR A 113 -9.70 9.38 -16.49
C TYR A 113 -8.93 8.38 -15.66
N GLU A 114 -8.62 7.22 -16.24
CA GLU A 114 -7.69 6.27 -15.62
C GLU A 114 -6.27 6.86 -15.61
N PRO A 115 -5.47 6.64 -14.55
CA PRO A 115 -4.05 7.02 -14.54
C PRO A 115 -3.27 6.37 -15.69
N GLY A 116 -2.37 7.14 -16.32
CA GLY A 116 -1.61 6.64 -17.49
C GLY A 116 -1.09 7.73 -18.39
N SER A 117 -0.63 7.35 -19.60
CA SER A 117 -0.05 8.28 -20.59
C SER A 117 -1.10 8.81 -21.55
N TYR A 118 -1.03 10.10 -21.83
CA TYR A 118 -1.93 10.85 -22.72
C TYR A 118 -1.13 11.74 -23.67
N ASN A 119 -1.47 11.74 -24.96
CA ASN A 119 -0.80 12.55 -25.96
C ASN A 119 -1.16 14.04 -25.91
N ASN A 120 -2.24 14.40 -25.24
CA ASN A 120 -2.77 15.76 -25.13
C ASN A 120 -3.19 16.04 -23.70
N PRO A 121 -3.27 17.31 -23.30
CA PRO A 121 -3.90 17.71 -22.04
C PRO A 121 -5.28 17.09 -21.85
N ILE A 122 -5.60 16.74 -20.62
CA ILE A 122 -6.91 16.19 -20.23
C ILE A 122 -7.63 17.12 -19.27
N ILE A 123 -8.94 17.01 -19.21
CA ILE A 123 -9.78 17.72 -18.24
C ILE A 123 -10.29 16.68 -17.24
N LEU A 124 -9.66 16.62 -16.08
CA LEU A 124 -9.94 15.63 -15.04
C LEU A 124 -11.11 16.07 -14.16
N GLU A 125 -12.17 15.27 -14.13
CA GLU A 125 -13.25 15.43 -13.17
C GLU A 125 -13.05 14.48 -11.99
N ILE A 126 -13.37 14.96 -10.79
CA ILE A 126 -13.31 14.17 -9.55
C ILE A 126 -14.72 14.13 -8.95
N SER A 127 -15.21 12.95 -8.62
CA SER A 127 -16.51 12.74 -8.03
C SER A 127 -16.44 11.84 -6.79
N CYS A 128 -17.46 11.89 -5.93
CA CYS A 128 -17.61 10.96 -4.81
C CYS A 128 -19.03 10.35 -4.86
N PRO A 129 -19.16 9.01 -4.72
CA PRO A 129 -20.47 8.37 -4.68
C PRO A 129 -21.35 8.80 -3.50
N ASN A 130 -20.74 9.14 -2.37
CA ASN A 130 -21.49 9.64 -1.22
C ASN A 130 -21.98 11.08 -1.47
N PRO A 131 -23.26 11.38 -1.29
CA PRO A 131 -23.76 12.75 -1.31
C PRO A 131 -23.26 13.51 -0.06
N ASN A 132 -23.26 14.83 -0.14
CA ASN A 132 -22.88 15.73 0.96
C ASN A 132 -21.43 15.50 1.43
N THR A 133 -20.52 15.44 0.48
CA THR A 133 -19.08 15.34 0.71
C THR A 133 -18.34 16.48 0.03
N ASN A 134 -17.27 16.95 0.67
CA ASN A 134 -16.26 17.78 0.05
C ASN A 134 -15.09 16.90 -0.38
N ILE A 135 -14.58 17.14 -1.57
CA ILE A 135 -13.37 16.49 -2.08
C ILE A 135 -12.22 17.47 -1.97
N TYR A 136 -11.12 17.02 -1.37
CA TYR A 136 -9.88 17.78 -1.31
C TYR A 136 -8.81 17.07 -2.13
N TYR A 137 -7.96 17.82 -2.83
CA TYR A 137 -6.97 17.24 -3.71
C TYR A 137 -5.61 17.97 -3.67
N THR A 138 -4.58 17.29 -4.14
CA THR A 138 -3.23 17.80 -4.38
C THR A 138 -2.76 17.40 -5.78
N LEU A 139 -1.83 18.17 -6.36
CA LEU A 139 -1.25 17.92 -7.68
C LEU A 139 0.27 17.70 -7.63
N ASN A 140 0.85 17.65 -6.45
CA ASN A 140 2.29 17.57 -6.20
C ASN A 140 2.71 16.25 -5.52
N GLY A 141 1.85 15.24 -5.51
CA GLY A 141 2.15 13.97 -4.85
C GLY A 141 1.96 13.94 -3.33
N ASP A 142 1.70 15.06 -2.67
CA ASP A 142 1.40 15.12 -1.25
C ASP A 142 0.07 14.43 -0.90
N THR A 143 -0.03 13.96 0.32
CA THR A 143 -1.27 13.42 0.87
C THR A 143 -2.26 14.54 1.17
N PRO A 144 -3.43 14.60 0.49
CA PRO A 144 -4.41 15.66 0.72
C PRO A 144 -5.09 15.51 2.09
N ASN A 145 -5.42 16.65 2.68
CA ASN A 145 -6.21 16.76 3.91
C ASN A 145 -7.22 17.92 3.76
N GLN A 146 -7.97 18.23 4.81
CA GLN A 146 -8.99 19.30 4.80
C GLN A 146 -8.44 20.73 4.59
N PHE A 147 -7.12 20.91 4.54
CA PHE A 147 -6.46 22.19 4.24
C PHE A 147 -5.89 22.24 2.82
N ALA A 148 -6.00 21.14 2.05
CA ALA A 148 -5.63 21.07 0.65
C ALA A 148 -6.67 21.81 -0.23
N ASN A 149 -6.46 21.84 -1.54
CA ASN A 149 -7.39 22.44 -2.48
C ASN A 149 -8.74 21.72 -2.43
N ILE A 150 -9.83 22.47 -2.30
CA ILE A 150 -11.17 21.92 -2.42
C ILE A 150 -11.55 21.80 -3.91
N TYR A 151 -12.08 20.66 -4.31
CA TYR A 151 -12.52 20.43 -5.69
C TYR A 151 -13.88 21.09 -5.93
N THR A 152 -13.92 22.06 -6.85
CA THR A 152 -15.14 22.80 -7.23
C THR A 152 -15.39 22.79 -8.73
N GLU A 153 -14.38 22.51 -9.53
CA GLU A 153 -14.44 22.51 -11.00
C GLU A 153 -13.42 21.53 -11.58
N PRO A 154 -13.59 21.07 -12.84
CA PRO A 154 -12.65 20.18 -13.50
C PRO A 154 -11.23 20.75 -13.57
N ILE A 155 -10.23 19.89 -13.42
CA ILE A 155 -8.82 20.24 -13.36
C ILE A 155 -8.20 20.00 -14.74
N ILE A 156 -7.51 20.98 -15.29
CA ILE A 156 -6.71 20.80 -16.50
C ILE A 156 -5.37 20.17 -16.09
N ILE A 157 -5.06 19.03 -16.68
CA ILE A 157 -3.77 18.35 -16.55
C ILE A 157 -3.07 18.47 -17.90
N ASP A 158 -2.10 19.36 -18.01
CA ASP A 158 -1.37 19.69 -19.24
C ASP A 158 0.14 19.36 -19.18
N GLU A 159 0.61 18.92 -17.99
CA GLU A 159 1.94 18.38 -17.77
C GLU A 159 1.87 17.13 -16.90
N THR A 160 2.97 16.38 -16.79
CA THR A 160 3.01 15.17 -15.96
C THR A 160 2.72 15.52 -14.50
N THR A 161 1.64 14.92 -13.98
CA THR A 161 1.07 15.32 -12.67
C THR A 161 0.62 14.12 -11.87
N VAL A 162 0.95 14.11 -10.58
CA VAL A 162 0.39 13.17 -9.59
C VAL A 162 -0.83 13.81 -8.94
N VAL A 163 -2.00 13.25 -9.17
CA VAL A 163 -3.24 13.70 -8.53
C VAL A 163 -3.55 12.78 -7.36
N LYS A 164 -3.79 13.37 -6.18
CA LYS A 164 -4.34 12.65 -5.02
C LYS A 164 -5.59 13.35 -4.53
N ALA A 165 -6.59 12.57 -4.11
CA ALA A 165 -7.85 13.10 -3.61
C ALA A 165 -8.39 12.31 -2.41
N VAL A 166 -9.10 13.00 -1.53
CA VAL A 166 -9.78 12.46 -0.36
C VAL A 166 -11.14 13.11 -0.18
N SER A 167 -12.14 12.34 0.21
CA SER A 167 -13.48 12.84 0.50
C SER A 167 -13.73 12.96 2.00
N PHE A 168 -14.33 14.08 2.42
CA PHE A 168 -14.76 14.34 3.77
C PHE A 168 -16.29 14.56 3.79
N GLU A 169 -16.96 14.03 4.77
CA GLU A 169 -18.39 14.34 4.95
C GLU A 169 -18.62 15.80 5.33
N ILE A 170 -19.77 16.32 4.91
CA ILE A 170 -20.31 17.60 5.37
C ILE A 170 -21.35 17.28 6.46
N ASN A 171 -21.38 18.02 7.55
CA ASN A 171 -22.39 17.92 8.61
C ASN A 171 -22.29 16.70 9.56
N ASP A 172 -21.12 16.19 9.84
CA ASP A 172 -20.84 15.19 10.89
C ASP A 172 -21.86 14.03 10.93
N GLN A 173 -22.00 13.30 9.82
CA GLN A 173 -22.89 12.14 9.70
C GLN A 173 -22.33 10.88 10.37
N GLY A 174 -21.15 10.98 10.96
CA GLY A 174 -20.49 9.90 11.68
C GLY A 174 -19.66 8.99 10.80
N TYR A 175 -19.03 9.53 9.75
CA TYR A 175 -18.05 8.80 8.92
C TYR A 175 -16.66 9.38 9.05
N HIS A 176 -15.66 8.50 8.94
CA HIS A 176 -14.28 8.92 8.71
C HIS A 176 -14.10 9.44 7.28
N PRO A 177 -13.08 10.30 7.04
CA PRO A 177 -12.65 10.60 5.69
C PRO A 177 -12.39 9.33 4.88
N SER A 178 -12.52 9.42 3.57
CA SER A 178 -12.25 8.29 2.67
C SER A 178 -10.79 7.84 2.74
N PHE A 179 -10.52 6.64 2.24
CA PHE A 179 -9.18 6.32 1.77
C PHE A 179 -8.83 7.26 0.61
N ILE A 180 -7.55 7.54 0.43
CA ILE A 180 -7.06 8.41 -0.65
C ILE A 180 -7.19 7.70 -1.99
N GLU A 181 -7.70 8.39 -3.02
CA GLU A 181 -7.55 8.00 -4.41
C GLU A 181 -6.34 8.71 -5.00
N PHE A 182 -5.62 8.04 -5.90
CA PHE A 182 -4.43 8.63 -6.52
C PHE A 182 -4.17 8.07 -7.91
N GLY A 183 -3.44 8.86 -8.71
CA GLY A 183 -3.01 8.46 -10.02
C GLY A 183 -2.04 9.46 -10.63
N THR A 184 -1.07 8.95 -11.40
CA THR A 184 -0.14 9.75 -12.18
C THR A 184 -0.60 9.80 -13.63
N TYR A 185 -0.62 11.00 -14.19
CA TYR A 185 -0.98 11.31 -15.58
C TYR A 185 0.27 11.84 -16.29
N PHE A 186 0.77 11.09 -17.27
CA PHE A 186 1.94 11.46 -18.06
C PHE A 186 1.43 12.14 -19.34
N ILE A 187 1.76 13.41 -19.54
CA ILE A 187 1.25 14.20 -20.67
C ILE A 187 2.35 14.40 -21.71
N SER A 188 2.08 13.97 -22.94
CA SER A 188 3.01 14.05 -24.09
C SER A 188 4.36 13.37 -23.84
N GLU A 189 4.36 12.36 -22.98
CA GLU A 189 5.52 11.53 -22.68
C GLU A 189 5.32 10.12 -23.22
N ASP A 190 6.33 9.58 -23.90
CA ASP A 190 6.32 8.22 -24.46
C ASP A 190 7.54 7.44 -23.98
N PHE A 191 7.30 6.37 -23.25
CA PHE A 191 8.34 5.52 -22.70
C PHE A 191 8.16 4.09 -23.18
N THR A 192 9.27 3.47 -23.59
CA THR A 192 9.30 2.06 -24.00
C THR A 192 9.53 1.09 -22.85
N LEU A 193 10.00 1.58 -21.73
CA LEU A 193 10.19 0.80 -20.50
C LEU A 193 9.00 0.95 -19.56
N PRO A 194 8.77 -0.02 -18.67
CA PRO A 194 7.80 0.15 -17.60
C PRO A 194 8.13 1.38 -16.74
N ILE A 195 7.08 2.06 -16.27
CA ILE A 195 7.21 3.22 -15.41
C ILE A 195 6.82 2.85 -13.99
N MET A 196 7.61 3.27 -13.02
CA MET A 196 7.27 3.31 -11.61
C MET A 196 7.10 4.76 -11.18
N SER A 197 5.92 5.11 -10.67
CA SER A 197 5.67 6.41 -10.08
C SER A 197 5.47 6.26 -8.57
N VAL A 198 6.28 6.96 -7.78
CA VAL A 198 6.19 6.96 -6.32
C VAL A 198 5.96 8.38 -5.83
N SER A 199 5.08 8.53 -4.83
CA SER A 199 4.78 9.87 -4.33
C SER A 199 4.32 9.89 -2.87
N GLY A 200 4.64 10.97 -2.17
CA GLY A 200 4.28 11.20 -0.77
C GLY A 200 5.03 12.39 -0.19
N ASN A 201 4.53 12.94 0.91
CA ASN A 201 5.01 14.17 1.54
C ASN A 201 6.52 14.20 1.88
N LEU A 202 7.13 13.05 2.15
CA LEU A 202 8.53 12.95 2.59
C LEU A 202 9.37 12.06 1.66
N ILE A 203 8.86 11.71 0.48
CA ILE A 203 9.58 10.86 -0.47
C ILE A 203 10.84 11.57 -0.97
N ASP A 204 10.74 12.85 -1.33
CA ASP A 204 11.88 13.65 -1.78
C ASP A 204 12.91 13.81 -0.66
N ASN A 205 12.47 14.01 0.60
CA ASN A 205 13.39 14.07 1.73
C ASN A 205 14.17 12.77 1.93
N LEU A 206 13.54 11.62 1.75
CA LEU A 206 14.25 10.33 1.81
C LEU A 206 15.20 10.21 0.61
N ILE A 207 14.68 10.34 -0.61
CA ILE A 207 15.37 9.86 -1.81
C ILE A 207 16.26 10.97 -2.40
N ASP A 208 15.75 12.17 -2.58
CA ASP A 208 16.49 13.28 -3.17
C ASP A 208 17.43 13.96 -2.16
N ASP A 209 16.93 14.32 -0.99
CA ASP A 209 17.76 14.92 0.08
C ASP A 209 18.68 13.88 0.76
N GLY A 210 18.36 12.58 0.68
CA GLY A 210 19.14 11.51 1.30
C GLY A 210 19.02 11.41 2.81
N ASN A 211 17.86 11.73 3.37
CA ASN A 211 17.60 11.58 4.80
C ASN A 211 17.27 10.12 5.16
N ASP A 212 18.27 9.35 5.56
CA ASP A 212 18.19 7.94 5.95
C ASP A 212 17.57 7.70 7.34
N ASN A 213 17.18 8.76 8.06
CA ASN A 213 16.56 8.64 9.38
C ASN A 213 15.03 8.61 9.34
N ILE A 214 14.43 8.55 8.16
CA ILE A 214 12.98 8.52 7.97
C ILE A 214 12.54 7.30 7.17
N GLU A 215 11.35 6.81 7.47
CA GLU A 215 10.66 5.73 6.75
C GLU A 215 9.29 6.25 6.28
N PRO A 216 9.26 7.09 5.21
CA PRO A 216 8.02 7.72 4.80
C PRO A 216 7.04 6.72 4.22
N TRP A 217 5.75 7.06 4.34
CA TRP A 217 4.66 6.38 3.68
C TRP A 217 4.30 7.13 2.40
N GLY A 218 3.94 6.37 1.37
CA GLY A 218 3.53 6.94 0.10
C GLY A 218 2.83 5.94 -0.80
N THR A 219 2.61 6.39 -2.03
CA THR A 219 1.95 5.62 -3.08
C THR A 219 2.97 5.07 -4.07
N PHE A 220 2.65 3.94 -4.64
CA PHE A 220 3.42 3.27 -5.67
C PHE A 220 2.48 2.87 -6.81
N GLU A 221 2.83 3.23 -8.03
CA GLU A 221 2.11 2.90 -9.24
C GLU A 221 3.06 2.27 -10.25
N TYR A 222 2.58 1.24 -10.92
CA TYR A 222 3.33 0.50 -11.94
C TYR A 222 2.59 0.54 -13.27
N TYR A 223 3.25 1.03 -14.30
CA TYR A 223 2.68 1.21 -15.64
C TYR A 223 3.43 0.38 -16.68
N LYS A 224 2.69 -0.24 -17.58
CA LYS A 224 3.18 -0.92 -18.78
C LYS A 224 2.58 -0.28 -20.02
N ASN A 225 3.41 0.12 -20.96
CA ASN A 225 2.95 0.72 -22.21
C ASN A 225 1.98 1.91 -21.99
N GLY A 226 2.28 2.75 -21.02
CA GLY A 226 1.47 3.90 -20.66
C GLY A 226 0.15 3.61 -19.94
N VAL A 227 -0.13 2.37 -19.57
CA VAL A 227 -1.36 1.94 -18.87
C VAL A 227 -1.02 1.49 -17.46
N LEU A 228 -1.82 1.89 -16.48
CA LEU A 228 -1.70 1.44 -15.09
C LEU A 228 -1.90 -0.08 -15.01
N ALA A 229 -0.88 -0.81 -14.58
CA ALA A 229 -0.94 -2.24 -14.39
C ALA A 229 -1.37 -2.60 -12.95
N ASP A 230 -0.77 -1.94 -11.95
CA ASP A 230 -1.20 -2.07 -10.54
C ASP A 230 -0.74 -0.87 -9.73
N LYS A 231 -1.37 -0.65 -8.58
CA LYS A 231 -1.01 0.40 -7.62
C LYS A 231 -1.22 -0.05 -6.18
N ALA A 232 -0.42 0.50 -5.29
CA ALA A 232 -0.51 0.22 -3.85
C ALA A 232 0.03 1.39 -3.04
N THR A 233 -0.09 1.28 -1.72
CA THR A 233 0.54 2.17 -0.75
C THR A 233 1.52 1.38 0.09
N GLY A 234 2.53 2.06 0.64
CA GLY A 234 3.53 1.37 1.43
C GLY A 234 4.54 2.27 2.11
N GLU A 235 5.53 1.62 2.68
CA GLU A 235 6.68 2.25 3.32
C GLU A 235 7.85 2.31 2.35
N PHE A 236 8.63 3.37 2.43
CA PHE A 236 9.88 3.55 1.70
C PHE A 236 11.03 3.64 2.70
N ASN A 237 12.12 2.95 2.40
CA ASN A 237 13.30 2.89 3.24
C ASN A 237 14.54 3.06 2.37
N GLU A 238 15.64 3.52 2.96
CA GLU A 238 16.91 3.54 2.25
C GLU A 238 17.32 2.15 1.75
N HIS A 239 18.00 2.09 0.62
CA HIS A 239 18.65 0.88 0.14
C HIS A 239 20.07 1.18 -0.34
N GLY A 240 21.02 0.71 0.40
CA GLY A 240 22.43 0.90 0.10
C GLY A 240 23.21 1.26 1.37
N ASN A 241 24.48 1.53 1.18
CA ASN A 241 25.40 2.07 2.18
C ASN A 241 26.23 3.16 1.48
N ASP A 242 27.41 2.83 0.93
CA ASP A 242 28.23 3.79 0.20
C ASP A 242 27.50 4.43 -1.01
N SER A 243 26.63 3.67 -1.65
CA SER A 243 25.81 4.15 -2.79
C SER A 243 24.75 5.18 -2.40
N TRP A 244 24.43 5.30 -1.12
CA TRP A 244 23.53 6.34 -0.62
C TRP A 244 24.12 7.75 -0.71
N GLY A 245 25.41 7.87 -0.77
CA GLY A 245 26.11 9.12 -1.03
C GLY A 245 25.98 9.68 -2.46
N TYR A 246 25.37 8.93 -3.40
CA TYR A 246 25.19 9.35 -4.78
C TYR A 246 23.84 10.07 -5.00
N PRO A 247 23.73 10.99 -5.99
CA PRO A 247 22.48 11.69 -6.25
C PRO A 247 21.30 10.78 -6.53
N GLN A 248 21.45 9.76 -7.36
CA GLN A 248 20.41 8.78 -7.62
C GLN A 248 20.51 7.62 -6.63
N ARG A 249 19.77 7.69 -5.55
CA ARG A 249 19.80 6.72 -4.46
C ARG A 249 18.86 5.54 -4.74
N GLY A 250 19.24 4.38 -4.21
CA GLY A 250 18.35 3.22 -4.19
C GLY A 250 17.45 3.24 -2.97
N PHE A 251 16.26 2.66 -3.08
CA PHE A 251 15.34 2.54 -1.96
C PHE A 251 14.58 1.21 -1.99
N ASP A 252 14.13 0.79 -0.83
CA ASP A 252 13.20 -0.31 -0.65
C ASP A 252 11.77 0.24 -0.62
N TYR A 253 10.86 -0.44 -1.30
CA TYR A 253 9.42 -0.26 -1.17
C TYR A 253 8.78 -1.49 -0.54
N ILE A 254 7.95 -1.31 0.48
CA ILE A 254 7.23 -2.38 1.17
C ILE A 254 5.75 -2.07 1.17
N THR A 255 4.96 -2.85 0.43
CA THR A 255 3.51 -2.68 0.33
C THR A 255 2.82 -2.84 1.69
N ARG A 256 1.93 -1.91 2.02
CA ARG A 256 1.11 -1.91 3.23
C ARG A 256 -0.37 -1.73 2.89
N ASP A 257 -1.19 -2.69 3.27
CA ASP A 257 -2.63 -2.66 2.95
C ASP A 257 -3.49 -1.85 3.92
N GLN A 258 -2.89 -1.19 4.93
CA GLN A 258 -3.58 -0.34 5.90
C GLN A 258 -4.19 0.93 5.30
N PHE A 259 -3.86 1.27 4.06
CA PHE A 259 -4.48 2.39 3.33
C PHE A 259 -5.55 1.94 2.33
N GLY A 260 -5.99 0.67 2.41
CA GLY A 260 -7.10 0.15 1.62
C GLY A 260 -6.75 -0.21 0.17
N TYR A 261 -5.47 -0.29 -0.15
CA TYR A 261 -4.98 -0.79 -1.44
C TYR A 261 -4.45 -2.22 -1.33
N ASN A 262 -3.78 -2.69 -2.37
CA ASN A 262 -3.25 -4.03 -2.44
C ASN A 262 -2.24 -4.33 -1.31
N HIS A 263 -2.21 -5.58 -0.88
CA HIS A 263 -1.19 -6.10 0.05
C HIS A 263 0.11 -6.52 -0.66
N ALA A 264 0.14 -6.44 -1.98
CA ALA A 264 1.29 -6.70 -2.84
C ALA A 264 1.04 -6.03 -4.19
N ILE A 265 2.09 -5.69 -4.93
CA ILE A 265 2.01 -5.38 -6.35
C ILE A 265 1.74 -6.69 -7.09
N LYS A 266 0.67 -6.72 -7.88
CA LYS A 266 0.15 -7.91 -8.56
C LYS A 266 0.37 -7.78 -10.05
N ASP A 267 1.56 -8.10 -10.49
CA ASP A 267 1.93 -8.19 -11.90
C ASP A 267 3.18 -9.07 -12.06
N GLU A 268 3.41 -9.61 -13.25
CA GLU A 268 4.65 -10.25 -13.64
C GLU A 268 5.72 -9.18 -13.90
N LEU A 269 6.38 -8.73 -12.81
CA LEU A 269 7.38 -7.65 -12.89
C LEU A 269 8.68 -8.08 -13.56
N PHE A 270 9.06 -9.35 -13.45
CA PHE A 270 10.35 -9.86 -13.92
C PHE A 270 10.17 -10.96 -14.94
N ARG A 271 10.69 -10.76 -16.15
CA ARG A 271 10.62 -11.72 -17.26
C ARG A 271 11.21 -13.10 -16.95
N THR A 272 12.07 -13.18 -15.93
CA THR A 272 12.76 -14.42 -15.52
C THR A 272 12.07 -15.15 -14.36
N LYS A 273 10.88 -14.73 -13.93
CA LYS A 273 10.15 -15.30 -12.79
C LYS A 273 8.68 -15.46 -13.11
N ASP A 274 8.11 -16.61 -12.77
CA ASP A 274 6.66 -16.89 -12.84
C ASP A 274 5.87 -16.26 -11.66
N ARG A 275 6.53 -15.42 -10.87
CA ARG A 275 5.93 -14.78 -9.70
C ARG A 275 5.16 -13.53 -10.12
N ASP A 276 3.92 -13.44 -9.67
CA ASP A 276 2.95 -12.37 -9.97
C ASP A 276 2.58 -11.48 -8.77
N LYS A 277 3.25 -11.64 -7.61
CA LYS A 277 2.94 -10.89 -6.38
C LYS A 277 4.20 -10.52 -5.61
N TYR A 278 4.39 -9.23 -5.44
CA TYR A 278 5.58 -8.68 -4.79
C TYR A 278 5.16 -7.75 -3.66
N GLN A 279 5.50 -8.13 -2.42
CA GLN A 279 5.26 -7.31 -1.24
C GLN A 279 6.40 -6.32 -0.99
N ARG A 280 7.61 -6.64 -1.45
CA ARG A 280 8.79 -5.78 -1.34
C ARG A 280 9.53 -5.74 -2.67
N LEU A 281 9.93 -4.54 -3.05
CA LEU A 281 10.76 -4.26 -4.22
C LEU A 281 11.97 -3.43 -3.80
N ILE A 282 13.07 -3.61 -4.51
CA ILE A 282 14.24 -2.75 -4.42
C ILE A 282 14.31 -1.98 -5.73
N ILE A 283 14.29 -0.67 -5.64
CA ILE A 283 14.49 0.24 -6.76
C ILE A 283 15.88 0.86 -6.60
N LYS A 284 16.74 0.70 -7.59
CA LYS A 284 18.09 1.22 -7.48
C LYS A 284 18.70 1.59 -8.83
N CYS A 285 19.51 2.61 -8.84
CA CYS A 285 20.27 3.08 -9.99
C CYS A 285 21.69 2.53 -9.95
N ALA A 286 21.83 1.20 -10.18
CA ALA A 286 23.10 0.48 -10.33
C ALA A 286 24.13 0.64 -9.20
N ALA A 287 23.77 1.17 -8.04
CA ALA A 287 24.64 1.35 -6.88
C ALA A 287 25.98 2.04 -7.24
N ASN A 288 27.13 1.39 -6.97
CA ASN A 288 28.45 1.94 -7.27
C ASN A 288 28.82 1.95 -8.76
N ASP A 289 28.00 1.37 -9.61
CA ASP A 289 28.09 1.47 -11.07
C ASP A 289 27.24 2.63 -11.61
N ASN A 290 26.75 3.48 -10.72
CA ASN A 290 25.88 4.61 -11.02
C ASN A 290 26.61 5.71 -11.80
N TYR A 291 25.86 6.39 -12.67
CA TYR A 291 26.34 7.56 -13.41
C TYR A 291 26.15 8.83 -12.55
N PRO A 292 27.07 9.79 -12.54
CA PRO A 292 28.39 9.83 -13.22
C PRO A 292 29.54 9.28 -12.38
N PHE A 293 29.28 8.60 -11.29
CA PHE A 293 30.23 8.30 -10.22
C PHE A 293 30.92 6.95 -10.32
N ALA A 294 30.63 6.16 -11.33
CA ALA A 294 31.38 4.90 -11.53
C ALA A 294 32.85 5.15 -11.41
N TYR A 295 33.52 4.37 -10.58
CA TYR A 295 34.96 4.44 -10.33
C TYR A 295 35.73 4.68 -11.63
N GLY A 296 36.27 5.91 -11.79
CA GLY A 296 37.02 6.31 -13.00
C GLY A 296 36.14 6.72 -14.20
N GLY A 297 34.88 7.00 -14.05
CA GLY A 297 33.99 7.57 -15.09
C GLY A 297 33.55 6.57 -16.18
N SER A 298 33.62 5.26 -15.91
CA SER A 298 33.27 4.21 -16.86
C SER A 298 32.16 3.28 -16.38
N GLY A 299 31.17 3.82 -15.69
CA GLY A 299 29.98 3.07 -15.27
C GLY A 299 29.14 2.60 -16.44
N ALA A 300 28.65 1.38 -16.37
CA ALA A 300 27.79 0.78 -17.38
C ALA A 300 26.32 0.70 -16.94
N HIS A 301 26.01 1.02 -15.69
CA HIS A 301 24.69 0.90 -15.04
C HIS A 301 24.10 -0.52 -15.00
N ILE A 302 24.85 -1.52 -15.40
CA ILE A 302 24.34 -2.89 -15.56
C ILE A 302 25.23 -3.97 -14.93
N ARG A 303 26.32 -3.63 -14.23
CA ARG A 303 27.25 -4.65 -13.72
C ARG A 303 26.58 -5.65 -12.80
N ASP A 304 25.84 -5.15 -11.81
CA ASP A 304 25.13 -6.00 -10.85
C ASP A 304 24.06 -6.85 -11.57
N SER A 305 23.20 -6.23 -12.36
CA SER A 305 22.17 -6.91 -13.12
C SER A 305 22.74 -7.90 -14.15
N TYR A 306 23.87 -7.56 -14.79
CA TYR A 306 24.55 -8.45 -15.73
C TYR A 306 25.03 -9.74 -15.05
N VAL A 307 25.71 -9.62 -13.90
CA VAL A 307 26.20 -10.79 -13.15
C VAL A 307 25.05 -11.65 -12.66
N GLN A 308 23.97 -11.04 -12.12
CA GLN A 308 22.79 -11.75 -11.66
C GLN A 308 22.08 -12.48 -12.81
N THR A 309 21.91 -11.80 -13.96
CA THR A 309 21.30 -12.41 -15.16
C THR A 309 22.15 -13.53 -15.73
N LEU A 310 23.48 -13.36 -15.76
CA LEU A 310 24.39 -14.40 -16.23
C LEU A 310 24.31 -15.66 -15.38
N SER A 311 24.20 -15.52 -14.05
CA SER A 311 23.97 -16.63 -13.13
C SER A 311 22.65 -17.35 -13.43
N GLN A 312 21.57 -16.61 -13.68
CA GLN A 312 20.27 -17.19 -14.03
C GLN A 312 20.33 -17.95 -15.37
N VAL A 313 20.91 -17.34 -16.40
CA VAL A 313 21.06 -17.98 -17.72
C VAL A 313 21.91 -19.25 -17.66
N ALA A 314 22.94 -19.26 -16.80
CA ALA A 314 23.80 -20.41 -16.59
C ALA A 314 23.24 -21.46 -15.63
N ASP A 315 22.04 -21.26 -15.06
CA ASP A 315 21.38 -22.11 -14.05
C ASP A 315 22.34 -22.47 -12.87
N LEU A 316 23.08 -21.46 -12.37
CA LEU A 316 24.04 -21.68 -11.29
C LEU A 316 23.38 -21.92 -9.93
N ARG A 317 22.08 -21.64 -9.80
CA ARG A 317 21.26 -21.85 -8.58
C ARG A 317 21.83 -21.16 -7.33
N MET A 318 22.29 -19.92 -7.52
CA MET A 318 22.91 -19.11 -6.49
C MET A 318 21.88 -18.10 -6.03
N ASP A 319 20.88 -18.23 -5.42
CA ASP A 319 19.88 -17.27 -4.86
C ASP A 319 20.04 -15.80 -5.38
N GLU A 320 20.28 -15.69 -6.70
CA GLU A 320 20.46 -14.42 -7.39
C GLU A 320 19.14 -13.65 -7.54
N ARG A 321 19.24 -12.32 -7.52
CA ARG A 321 18.11 -11.43 -7.72
C ARG A 321 17.71 -11.35 -9.19
N SER A 322 16.41 -11.13 -9.45
CA SER A 322 15.95 -10.76 -10.77
C SER A 322 16.02 -9.26 -10.96
N PHE A 323 16.24 -8.84 -12.18
CA PHE A 323 16.36 -7.46 -12.60
C PHE A 323 15.39 -7.17 -13.74
N GLU A 324 14.76 -6.00 -13.70
CA GLU A 324 13.98 -5.44 -14.80
C GLU A 324 14.25 -3.93 -14.87
N PRO A 325 14.59 -3.37 -16.04
CA PRO A 325 14.77 -1.93 -16.17
C PRO A 325 13.43 -1.21 -16.09
N CYS A 326 13.42 -0.03 -15.48
CA CYS A 326 12.24 0.82 -15.38
C CYS A 326 12.61 2.31 -15.47
N ILE A 327 11.62 3.12 -15.77
CA ILE A 327 11.64 4.57 -15.60
C ILE A 327 11.07 4.88 -14.23
N LEU A 328 11.66 5.81 -13.50
CA LEU A 328 11.20 6.24 -12.19
C LEU A 328 10.75 7.69 -12.20
N PHE A 329 9.60 7.95 -11.60
CA PHE A 329 9.10 9.29 -11.26
C PHE A 329 8.96 9.42 -9.74
N LEU A 330 9.43 10.54 -9.20
CA LEU A 330 9.23 10.95 -7.80
C LEU A 330 8.32 12.17 -7.78
N ASN A 331 7.18 12.07 -7.07
CA ASN A 331 6.19 13.15 -6.97
C ASN A 331 5.81 13.82 -8.32
N GLY A 332 5.86 13.05 -9.41
CA GLY A 332 5.56 13.50 -10.76
C GLY A 332 6.78 13.99 -11.57
N GLU A 333 7.95 14.07 -10.97
CA GLU A 333 9.19 14.46 -11.64
C GLU A 333 9.99 13.23 -12.07
N TYR A 334 10.57 13.29 -13.28
CA TYR A 334 11.47 12.22 -13.77
C TYR A 334 12.74 12.15 -12.92
N TRP A 335 13.06 10.94 -12.44
CA TRP A 335 14.20 10.70 -11.55
C TRP A 335 15.39 10.02 -12.21
#